data_199a4350ce5055de2a92c23d94082bf0
#
_entry.id   199a4350ce5055de2a92c23d94082bf0
#
_cell.length_a   1.000
_cell.length_b   1.000
_cell.length_c   1.000
_cell.angle_alpha   90.00
_cell.angle_beta   90.00
_cell.angle_gamma   90.00
#
_symmetry.space_group_name_H-M   'P 1'
#
loop_
_entity.id
_entity.type
_entity.pdbx_description
1 polymer ?
#
loop_
_entity_poly.entity_id
_entity_poly.type
_entity_poly.pdbx_seq_one_letter_code
_entity_poly.pdbx_strand_id
1 'polypeptide(L)'
;MKALISSAAVAFSVYLLQAYFDPHRQKKIDAKKISSKKLGQLGVNRREVKLTEYEEQIAVELILPEDIPITFEDIGGLDGIISSLQESVIAPLCLPDLFSGTNGLIGAPKGVLLYGPPGTGKTMLAKALAKESGATFINMHVSTLTNKWFGESNKLVAALFGLARKLQPTIVFIDEIDSFLRERSSGDHEAMAMMKAEFMTLWDGLTSSTDRILVLGATNRPADIDSAILRRLPKRYAVGLPEASQ
;
A
#
# COMPACT_ATOMS: atom_id res chain seq x y z
N MET A 1 -14.24 -50.88 8.30
CA MET A 1 -13.69 -50.44 7.02
C MET A 1 -14.71 -49.69 6.16
N LYS A 2 -15.98 -50.16 5.97
CA LYS A 2 -17.03 -49.46 5.21
C LYS A 2 -17.43 -48.08 5.79
N ALA A 3 -17.45 -47.90 7.11
CA ALA A 3 -17.81 -46.62 7.76
C ALA A 3 -16.76 -45.51 7.56
N LEU A 4 -15.47 -45.87 7.52
CA LEU A 4 -14.38 -44.92 7.27
C LEU A 4 -14.36 -44.39 5.81
N ILE A 5 -14.74 -45.28 4.86
CA ILE A 5 -14.84 -44.90 3.44
C ILE A 5 -16.03 -43.95 3.23
N SER A 6 -17.13 -44.16 3.95
CA SER A 6 -18.32 -43.32 3.89
C SER A 6 -18.04 -41.89 4.43
N SER A 7 -17.30 -41.76 5.55
CA SER A 7 -16.96 -40.43 6.12
C SER A 7 -16.01 -39.65 5.24
N ALA A 8 -15.03 -40.29 4.62
CA ALA A 8 -14.11 -39.66 3.69
C ALA A 8 -14.84 -39.20 2.39
N ALA A 9 -15.77 -40.00 1.88
CA ALA A 9 -16.57 -39.64 0.71
C ALA A 9 -17.50 -38.44 1.00
N VAL A 10 -18.12 -38.40 2.18
CA VAL A 10 -18.94 -37.26 2.61
C VAL A 10 -18.11 -36.02 2.81
N ALA A 11 -16.96 -36.12 3.45
CA ALA A 11 -16.03 -34.98 3.61
C ALA A 11 -15.54 -34.44 2.25
N PHE A 12 -15.23 -35.34 1.32
CA PHE A 12 -14.82 -34.97 -0.04
C PHE A 12 -15.97 -34.33 -0.84
N SER A 13 -17.19 -34.82 -0.70
CA SER A 13 -18.39 -34.25 -1.33
C SER A 13 -18.68 -32.84 -0.78
N VAL A 14 -18.60 -32.66 0.54
CA VAL A 14 -18.75 -31.36 1.20
C VAL A 14 -17.64 -30.36 0.74
N TYR A 15 -16.40 -30.85 0.66
CA TYR A 15 -15.28 -30.05 0.13
C TYR A 15 -15.51 -29.63 -1.34
N LEU A 16 -15.99 -30.55 -2.20
CA LEU A 16 -16.32 -30.24 -3.58
C LEU A 16 -17.48 -29.26 -3.70
N LEU A 17 -18.52 -29.41 -2.87
CA LEU A 17 -19.63 -28.46 -2.80
C LEU A 17 -19.17 -27.08 -2.34
N GLN A 18 -18.38 -26.98 -1.27
CA GLN A 18 -17.79 -25.73 -0.81
C GLN A 18 -16.91 -25.08 -1.88
N ALA A 19 -16.07 -25.87 -2.55
CA ALA A 19 -15.22 -25.39 -3.63
C ALA A 19 -16.03 -24.93 -4.89
N TYR A 20 -17.19 -25.54 -5.14
CA TYR A 20 -18.07 -25.18 -6.25
C TYR A 20 -18.92 -23.94 -5.96
N PHE A 21 -19.36 -23.80 -4.70
CA PHE A 21 -20.19 -22.67 -4.25
C PHE A 21 -19.40 -21.53 -3.59
N ASP A 22 -18.05 -21.52 -3.64
CA ASP A 22 -17.25 -20.38 -3.18
C ASP A 22 -17.51 -19.16 -4.10
N PRO A 23 -18.32 -18.17 -3.65
CA PRO A 23 -18.65 -17.00 -4.46
C PRO A 23 -17.43 -16.15 -4.78
N HIS A 24 -16.31 -16.37 -4.10
CA HIS A 24 -15.04 -15.65 -4.29
C HIS A 24 -14.05 -16.39 -5.17
N ARG A 25 -14.35 -17.64 -5.60
CA ARG A 25 -13.43 -18.45 -6.41
C ARG A 25 -13.02 -17.75 -7.70
N GLN A 26 -13.98 -17.12 -8.40
CA GLN A 26 -13.68 -16.39 -9.62
C GLN A 26 -12.77 -15.19 -9.36
N LYS A 27 -13.06 -14.41 -8.30
CA LYS A 27 -12.21 -13.27 -7.91
C LYS A 27 -10.78 -13.69 -7.56
N LYS A 28 -10.60 -14.85 -6.90
CA LYS A 28 -9.27 -15.41 -6.58
C LYS A 28 -8.52 -15.82 -7.86
N ILE A 29 -9.19 -16.45 -8.81
CA ILE A 29 -8.59 -16.84 -10.11
C ILE A 29 -8.16 -15.58 -10.89
N ASP A 30 -9.01 -14.57 -10.93
CA ASP A 30 -8.73 -13.33 -11.65
C ASP A 30 -7.59 -12.55 -10.97
N ALA A 31 -7.58 -12.45 -9.65
CA ALA A 31 -6.49 -11.85 -8.89
C ALA A 31 -5.15 -12.56 -9.20
N LYS A 32 -5.15 -13.89 -9.23
CA LYS A 32 -3.96 -14.69 -9.55
C LYS A 32 -3.46 -14.47 -10.98
N LYS A 33 -4.36 -14.30 -11.95
CA LYS A 33 -3.98 -13.99 -13.34
C LYS A 33 -3.38 -12.58 -13.45
N ILE A 34 -4.03 -11.59 -12.83
CA ILE A 34 -3.59 -10.19 -12.84
C ILE A 34 -2.25 -10.05 -12.14
N SER A 35 -2.09 -10.61 -10.94
CA SER A 35 -0.85 -10.58 -10.17
C SER A 35 0.30 -11.21 -10.94
N SER A 36 0.05 -12.36 -11.58
CA SER A 36 1.05 -13.06 -12.39
C SER A 36 1.53 -12.24 -13.60
N LYS A 37 0.60 -11.52 -14.26
CA LYS A 37 0.94 -10.65 -15.39
C LYS A 37 1.80 -9.47 -14.90
N LYS A 38 1.37 -8.78 -13.84
CA LYS A 38 2.09 -7.62 -13.30
C LYS A 38 3.47 -7.96 -12.77
N LEU A 39 3.63 -9.08 -12.05
CA LEU A 39 4.94 -9.56 -11.60
C LEU A 39 5.87 -9.90 -12.76
N GLY A 40 5.35 -10.49 -13.83
CA GLY A 40 6.13 -10.77 -15.04
C GLY A 40 6.66 -9.49 -15.70
N GLN A 41 5.87 -8.43 -15.72
CA GLN A 41 6.27 -7.11 -16.24
C GLN A 41 7.36 -6.45 -15.36
N LEU A 42 7.30 -6.63 -14.03
CA LEU A 42 8.37 -6.16 -13.11
C LEU A 42 9.69 -6.94 -13.25
N GLY A 43 9.76 -7.92 -14.14
CA GLY A 43 10.94 -8.79 -14.25
C GLY A 43 11.12 -9.74 -13.06
N VAL A 44 10.15 -9.78 -12.14
CA VAL A 44 10.20 -10.62 -10.95
C VAL A 44 9.81 -12.04 -11.34
N ASN A 45 10.80 -12.96 -11.26
CA ASN A 45 10.53 -14.35 -11.56
C ASN A 45 9.63 -14.97 -10.48
N ARG A 46 8.48 -15.48 -10.87
CA ARG A 46 7.51 -16.12 -9.97
C ARG A 46 8.08 -17.34 -9.20
N ARG A 47 9.18 -17.92 -9.69
CA ARG A 47 9.87 -19.01 -8.99
C ARG A 47 10.64 -18.48 -7.77
N GLU A 48 11.05 -17.22 -7.80
CA GLU A 48 11.83 -16.57 -6.74
C GLU A 48 10.92 -15.90 -5.70
N VAL A 49 9.78 -15.31 -6.15
CA VAL A 49 8.83 -14.63 -5.26
C VAL A 49 7.51 -15.39 -5.24
N LYS A 50 7.33 -16.22 -4.21
CA LYS A 50 6.05 -16.89 -3.95
C LYS A 50 5.11 -15.93 -3.21
N LEU A 51 3.96 -15.64 -3.81
CA LEU A 51 2.90 -14.88 -3.17
C LEU A 51 1.93 -15.80 -2.45
N THR A 52 1.44 -15.35 -1.30
CA THR A 52 0.28 -15.93 -0.63
C THR A 52 -1.00 -15.51 -1.34
N GLU A 53 -2.11 -16.18 -1.06
CA GLU A 53 -3.40 -15.85 -1.65
C GLU A 53 -3.85 -14.40 -1.36
N TYR A 54 -3.55 -13.88 -0.16
CA TYR A 54 -3.85 -12.50 0.23
C TYR A 54 -2.92 -11.50 -0.46
N GLU A 55 -1.65 -11.85 -0.65
CA GLU A 55 -0.72 -11.02 -1.42
C GLU A 55 -1.10 -10.96 -2.91
N GLU A 56 -1.60 -12.05 -3.49
CA GLU A 56 -2.14 -12.06 -4.86
C GLU A 56 -3.34 -11.11 -5.01
N GLN A 57 -4.16 -10.97 -3.96
CA GLN A 57 -5.27 -10.01 -3.92
C GLN A 57 -4.79 -8.56 -3.84
N ILE A 58 -3.80 -8.27 -3.00
CA ILE A 58 -3.19 -6.94 -2.92
C ILE A 58 -2.44 -6.60 -4.22
N ALA A 59 -1.83 -7.58 -4.88
CA ALA A 59 -1.11 -7.37 -6.13
C ALA A 59 -2.00 -6.91 -7.30
N VAL A 60 -3.31 -7.00 -7.18
CA VAL A 60 -4.25 -6.37 -8.14
C VAL A 60 -4.14 -4.84 -8.10
N GLU A 61 -3.83 -4.26 -6.93
CA GLU A 61 -3.68 -2.82 -6.71
C GLU A 61 -2.30 -2.27 -7.13
N LEU A 62 -1.39 -3.13 -7.60
CA LEU A 62 -0.10 -2.71 -8.13
C LEU A 62 -0.30 -1.86 -9.39
N ILE A 63 0.44 -0.76 -9.46
CA ILE A 63 0.62 0.03 -10.68
C ILE A 63 2.11 0.02 -10.98
N LEU A 64 2.48 -0.37 -12.19
CA LEU A 64 3.87 -0.39 -12.61
C LEU A 64 4.33 1.02 -12.95
N PRO A 65 5.59 1.40 -12.68
CA PRO A 65 6.12 2.72 -13.06
C PRO A 65 5.93 3.01 -14.56
N GLU A 66 6.03 1.99 -15.41
CA GLU A 66 5.85 2.08 -16.86
C GLU A 66 4.40 2.42 -17.26
N ASP A 67 3.43 1.93 -16.47
CA ASP A 67 2.00 2.15 -16.72
C ASP A 67 1.52 3.52 -16.21
N ILE A 68 2.37 4.28 -15.49
CA ILE A 68 2.06 5.63 -15.02
C ILE A 68 2.37 6.63 -16.12
N PRO A 69 1.36 7.30 -16.71
CA PRO A 69 1.60 8.26 -17.81
C PRO A 69 2.08 9.64 -17.34
N ILE A 70 2.03 9.91 -16.02
CA ILE A 70 2.28 11.23 -15.43
C ILE A 70 3.70 11.31 -14.89
N THR A 71 4.40 12.40 -15.22
CA THR A 71 5.74 12.77 -14.69
C THR A 71 5.65 14.03 -13.84
N PHE A 72 6.75 14.46 -13.22
CA PHE A 72 6.79 15.75 -12.53
C PHE A 72 6.66 16.94 -13.48
N GLU A 73 7.06 16.79 -14.74
CA GLU A 73 6.94 17.83 -15.78
C GLU A 73 5.47 18.16 -16.10
N ASP A 74 4.55 17.20 -15.87
CA ASP A 74 3.11 17.38 -16.07
C ASP A 74 2.43 18.11 -14.90
N ILE A 75 3.19 18.46 -13.83
CA ILE A 75 2.65 19.04 -12.61
C ILE A 75 3.20 20.45 -12.43
N GLY A 76 2.38 21.45 -12.76
CA GLY A 76 2.75 22.86 -12.57
C GLY A 76 2.55 23.34 -11.13
N GLY A 77 3.37 24.33 -10.74
CA GLY A 77 3.18 25.07 -9.48
C GLY A 77 3.58 24.38 -8.21
N LEU A 78 4.23 23.22 -8.29
CA LEU A 78 4.69 22.46 -7.13
C LEU A 78 6.22 22.25 -7.12
N ASP A 79 6.99 23.07 -7.83
CA ASP A 79 8.44 22.90 -8.03
C ASP A 79 9.20 22.75 -6.71
N GLY A 80 8.87 23.57 -5.70
CA GLY A 80 9.50 23.49 -4.37
C GLY A 80 9.17 22.18 -3.63
N ILE A 81 7.95 21.67 -3.79
CA ILE A 81 7.54 20.38 -3.22
C ILE A 81 8.22 19.25 -3.96
N ILE A 82 8.24 19.30 -5.29
CA ILE A 82 8.89 18.32 -6.16
C ILE A 82 10.38 18.20 -5.82
N SER A 83 11.09 19.32 -5.77
CA SER A 83 12.51 19.34 -5.39
C SER A 83 12.75 18.74 -4.00
N SER A 84 11.92 19.10 -3.02
CA SER A 84 12.00 18.52 -1.67
C SER A 84 11.69 17.03 -1.65
N LEU A 85 10.76 16.53 -2.46
CA LEU A 85 10.44 15.11 -2.59
C LEU A 85 11.61 14.34 -3.26
N GLN A 86 12.23 14.92 -4.28
CA GLN A 86 13.39 14.32 -4.94
C GLN A 86 14.55 14.14 -3.97
N GLU A 87 14.89 15.16 -3.21
CA GLU A 87 16.02 15.13 -2.27
C GLU A 87 15.74 14.27 -1.04
N SER A 88 14.57 14.42 -0.43
CA SER A 88 14.32 13.83 0.89
C SER A 88 13.58 12.50 0.85
N VAL A 89 13.06 12.10 -0.31
CA VAL A 89 12.29 10.85 -0.47
C VAL A 89 12.88 9.96 -1.54
N ILE A 90 12.99 10.46 -2.79
CA ILE A 90 13.44 9.63 -3.92
C ILE A 90 14.90 9.23 -3.73
N ALA A 91 15.78 10.19 -3.49
CA ALA A 91 17.21 9.91 -3.39
C ALA A 91 17.53 8.88 -2.29
N PRO A 92 17.02 8.98 -1.04
CA PRO A 92 17.27 7.96 -0.02
C PRO A 92 16.56 6.62 -0.28
N LEU A 93 15.43 6.63 -0.99
CA LEU A 93 14.70 5.40 -1.33
C LEU A 93 15.41 4.59 -2.41
N CYS A 94 15.96 5.27 -3.42
CA CYS A 94 16.57 4.64 -4.60
C CYS A 94 18.06 4.38 -4.42
N LEU A 95 18.76 5.26 -3.71
CA LEU A 95 20.22 5.23 -3.55
C LEU A 95 20.62 5.10 -2.05
N PRO A 96 20.17 4.04 -1.36
CA PRO A 96 20.39 3.89 0.09
C PRO A 96 21.87 3.87 0.47
N ASP A 97 22.74 3.39 -0.42
CA ASP A 97 24.18 3.29 -0.16
C ASP A 97 24.85 4.66 0.06
N LEU A 98 24.34 5.72 -0.61
CA LEU A 98 24.84 7.09 -0.42
C LEU A 98 24.50 7.65 0.97
N PHE A 99 23.50 7.08 1.63
CA PHE A 99 23.00 7.52 2.93
C PHE A 99 23.40 6.58 4.08
N SER A 100 24.01 5.43 3.78
CA SER A 100 24.40 4.43 4.77
C SER A 100 25.52 4.87 5.72
N GLY A 101 26.34 5.84 5.31
CA GLY A 101 27.45 6.39 6.10
C GLY A 101 27.04 7.40 7.20
N THR A 102 25.77 7.76 7.29
CA THR A 102 25.30 8.84 8.20
C THR A 102 24.77 8.34 9.54
N ASN A 103 25.18 7.13 9.98
CA ASN A 103 24.72 6.50 11.26
C ASN A 103 23.19 6.42 11.40
N GLY A 104 22.48 6.26 10.28
CA GLY A 104 21.01 6.15 10.27
C GLY A 104 20.26 7.47 10.47
N LEU A 105 20.96 8.61 10.55
CA LEU A 105 20.36 9.94 10.74
C LEU A 105 19.69 10.46 9.45
N ILE A 106 20.16 10.02 8.29
CA ILE A 106 19.61 10.41 6.99
C ILE A 106 19.24 9.12 6.24
N GLY A 107 18.00 8.70 6.38
CA GLY A 107 17.44 7.56 5.64
C GLY A 107 16.14 7.94 4.94
N ALA A 108 15.66 7.08 4.06
CA ALA A 108 14.35 7.29 3.45
C ALA A 108 13.27 7.38 4.53
N PRO A 109 12.45 8.44 4.53
CA PRO A 109 11.34 8.53 5.46
C PRO A 109 10.41 7.34 5.24
N LYS A 110 9.90 6.76 6.33
CA LYS A 110 8.95 5.63 6.24
C LYS A 110 7.51 6.10 6.05
N GLY A 111 7.27 7.40 6.14
CA GLY A 111 5.96 7.99 5.95
C GLY A 111 6.02 9.43 5.43
N VAL A 112 5.16 9.73 4.46
CA VAL A 112 4.96 11.06 3.86
C VAL A 112 3.48 11.34 3.79
N LEU A 113 3.06 12.57 4.07
CA LEU A 113 1.69 13.03 3.95
C LEU A 113 1.59 14.16 2.93
N LEU A 114 0.71 13.98 1.96
CA LEU A 114 0.26 15.04 1.06
C LEU A 114 -1.11 15.53 1.54
N TYR A 115 -1.23 16.81 1.85
CA TYR A 115 -2.50 17.35 2.35
C TYR A 115 -2.87 18.66 1.67
N GLY A 116 -4.15 18.96 1.59
CA GLY A 116 -4.66 20.19 0.97
C GLY A 116 -6.06 20.01 0.38
N PRO A 117 -6.64 21.05 -0.22
CA PRO A 117 -7.98 21.01 -0.78
C PRO A 117 -8.17 19.89 -1.82
N PRO A 118 -9.40 19.43 -2.07
CA PRO A 118 -9.66 18.49 -3.16
C PRO A 118 -9.31 19.12 -4.52
N GLY A 119 -8.91 18.28 -5.48
CA GLY A 119 -8.58 18.73 -6.84
C GLY A 119 -7.20 19.37 -7.02
N THR A 120 -6.35 19.42 -6.00
CA THR A 120 -5.00 20.03 -6.07
C THR A 120 -3.91 19.11 -6.62
N GLY A 121 -4.24 17.91 -7.11
CA GLY A 121 -3.28 17.03 -7.75
C GLY A 121 -2.49 16.09 -6.82
N LYS A 122 -2.87 15.91 -5.55
CA LYS A 122 -2.16 15.03 -4.59
C LYS A 122 -1.93 13.61 -5.11
N THR A 123 -2.97 13.00 -5.69
CA THR A 123 -2.90 11.66 -6.28
C THR A 123 -2.02 11.63 -7.54
N MET A 124 -2.02 12.72 -8.33
CA MET A 124 -1.12 12.86 -9.48
C MET A 124 0.33 12.95 -9.02
N LEU A 125 0.62 13.78 -8.01
CA LEU A 125 1.94 13.94 -7.42
C LEU A 125 2.48 12.61 -6.85
N ALA A 126 1.63 11.83 -6.19
CA ALA A 126 1.98 10.51 -5.69
C ALA A 126 2.36 9.52 -6.80
N LYS A 127 1.63 9.54 -7.92
CA LYS A 127 1.93 8.71 -9.09
C LYS A 127 3.21 9.16 -9.79
N ALA A 128 3.41 10.46 -9.98
CA ALA A 128 4.64 11.00 -10.55
C ALA A 128 5.86 10.65 -9.69
N LEU A 129 5.74 10.73 -8.35
CA LEU A 129 6.78 10.29 -7.43
C LEU A 129 7.16 8.82 -7.65
N ALA A 130 6.18 7.94 -7.81
CA ALA A 130 6.43 6.52 -8.07
C ALA A 130 7.12 6.30 -9.43
N LYS A 131 6.69 7.01 -10.46
CA LYS A 131 7.30 6.95 -11.79
C LYS A 131 8.77 7.36 -11.75
N GLU A 132 9.05 8.52 -11.20
CA GLU A 132 10.40 9.10 -11.14
C GLU A 132 11.35 8.28 -10.24
N SER A 133 10.82 7.67 -9.18
CA SER A 133 11.62 6.80 -8.31
C SER A 133 11.85 5.39 -8.89
N GLY A 134 11.11 4.98 -9.92
CA GLY A 134 11.11 3.60 -10.40
C GLY A 134 10.61 2.58 -9.35
N ALA A 135 10.02 3.06 -8.25
CA ALA A 135 9.53 2.20 -7.20
C ALA A 135 8.20 1.53 -7.59
N THR A 136 8.00 0.30 -7.13
CA THR A 136 6.72 -0.39 -7.24
C THR A 136 5.64 0.41 -6.50
N PHE A 137 4.53 0.71 -7.14
CA PHE A 137 3.45 1.50 -6.57
C PHE A 137 2.24 0.63 -6.24
N ILE A 138 1.89 0.56 -4.96
CA ILE A 138 0.67 -0.11 -4.49
C ILE A 138 -0.36 0.97 -4.17
N ASN A 139 -1.37 1.12 -5.05
CA ASN A 139 -2.45 2.08 -4.85
C ASN A 139 -3.53 1.48 -3.95
N MET A 140 -3.34 1.58 -2.63
CA MET A 140 -4.20 0.92 -1.67
C MET A 140 -5.51 1.68 -1.47
N HIS A 141 -6.61 1.08 -1.86
CA HIS A 141 -7.94 1.56 -1.53
C HIS A 141 -8.37 1.03 -0.17
N VAL A 142 -8.85 1.94 0.71
CA VAL A 142 -9.34 1.57 2.05
C VAL A 142 -10.45 0.51 1.97
N SER A 143 -11.32 0.61 0.97
CA SER A 143 -12.37 -0.38 0.71
C SER A 143 -11.85 -1.80 0.48
N THR A 144 -10.65 -1.95 -0.09
CA THR A 144 -10.03 -3.27 -0.29
C THR A 144 -9.69 -3.95 1.05
N LEU A 145 -9.32 -3.16 2.05
CA LEU A 145 -9.04 -3.66 3.40
C LEU A 145 -10.30 -3.94 4.22
N THR A 146 -11.38 -3.18 3.98
CA THR A 146 -12.59 -3.19 4.81
C THR A 146 -13.71 -4.08 4.27
N ASN A 147 -13.74 -4.37 2.97
CA ASN A 147 -14.85 -5.06 2.30
C ASN A 147 -14.90 -6.58 2.53
N LYS A 148 -14.14 -7.14 3.48
CA LYS A 148 -14.13 -8.56 3.77
C LYS A 148 -14.53 -8.88 5.20
N TRP A 149 -15.08 -10.08 5.35
CA TRP A 149 -15.59 -10.66 6.58
C TRP A 149 -14.65 -10.47 7.77
N PHE A 150 -15.24 -10.31 8.96
CA PHE A 150 -14.57 -10.24 10.25
C PHE A 150 -13.41 -11.26 10.31
N GLY A 151 -12.18 -10.79 10.56
CA GLY A 151 -10.96 -11.60 10.71
C GLY A 151 -10.05 -11.70 9.47
N GLU A 152 -10.49 -11.33 8.26
CA GLU A 152 -9.63 -11.33 7.07
C GLU A 152 -8.88 -10.01 6.86
N SER A 153 -9.40 -8.90 7.40
CA SER A 153 -8.79 -7.58 7.23
C SER A 153 -7.35 -7.51 7.76
N ASN A 154 -7.06 -8.13 8.90
CA ASN A 154 -5.70 -8.18 9.45
C ASN A 154 -4.75 -8.96 8.54
N LYS A 155 -5.23 -10.04 7.90
CA LYS A 155 -4.45 -10.83 6.94
C LYS A 155 -4.13 -10.03 5.68
N LEU A 156 -5.06 -9.18 5.23
CA LEU A 156 -4.84 -8.29 4.09
C LEU A 156 -3.82 -7.19 4.43
N VAL A 157 -3.88 -6.62 5.64
CA VAL A 157 -2.87 -5.67 6.11
C VAL A 157 -1.50 -6.33 6.19
N ALA A 158 -1.40 -7.53 6.76
CA ALA A 158 -0.15 -8.28 6.78
C ALA A 158 0.36 -8.61 5.37
N ALA A 159 -0.53 -8.97 4.46
CA ALA A 159 -0.21 -9.24 3.05
C ALA A 159 0.27 -7.97 2.31
N LEU A 160 -0.30 -6.82 2.60
CA LEU A 160 0.15 -5.53 2.04
C LEU A 160 1.63 -5.27 2.36
N PHE A 161 2.00 -5.33 3.63
CA PHE A 161 3.40 -5.12 4.04
C PHE A 161 4.32 -6.28 3.61
N GLY A 162 3.81 -7.52 3.59
CA GLY A 162 4.52 -8.68 3.07
C GLY A 162 4.86 -8.54 1.59
N LEU A 163 3.88 -8.12 0.77
CA LEU A 163 4.08 -7.85 -0.64
C LEU A 163 5.05 -6.68 -0.87
N ALA A 164 4.88 -5.58 -0.13
CA ALA A 164 5.76 -4.42 -0.21
C ALA A 164 7.23 -4.79 0.06
N ARG A 165 7.50 -5.66 1.05
CA ARG A 165 8.86 -6.18 1.32
C ARG A 165 9.42 -7.02 0.18
N LYS A 166 8.60 -7.77 -0.51
CA LYS A 166 9.02 -8.62 -1.63
C LYS A 166 9.32 -7.84 -2.91
N LEU A 167 8.73 -6.65 -3.06
CA LEU A 167 8.80 -5.84 -4.28
C LEU A 167 9.56 -4.52 -4.11
N GLN A 168 10.48 -4.45 -3.16
CA GLN A 168 11.26 -3.24 -2.89
C GLN A 168 12.09 -2.78 -4.10
N PRO A 169 12.27 -1.46 -4.30
CA PRO A 169 11.67 -0.36 -3.53
C PRO A 169 10.17 -0.22 -3.79
N THR A 170 9.39 0.08 -2.75
CA THR A 170 7.92 0.12 -2.86
C THR A 170 7.35 1.37 -2.20
N ILE A 171 6.37 1.99 -2.87
CA ILE A 171 5.54 3.05 -2.33
C ILE A 171 4.13 2.49 -2.11
N VAL A 172 3.69 2.45 -0.86
CA VAL A 172 2.31 2.13 -0.49
C VAL A 172 1.54 3.44 -0.40
N PHE A 173 0.69 3.70 -1.37
CA PHE A 173 -0.12 4.91 -1.42
C PHE A 173 -1.52 4.65 -0.88
N ILE A 174 -1.98 5.52 0.02
CA ILE A 174 -3.32 5.47 0.61
C ILE A 174 -3.98 6.81 0.39
N ASP A 175 -4.94 6.85 -0.53
CA ASP A 175 -5.76 8.04 -0.71
C ASP A 175 -6.83 8.13 0.37
N GLU A 176 -7.24 9.36 0.71
CA GLU A 176 -8.20 9.62 1.79
C GLU A 176 -7.82 8.88 3.09
N ILE A 177 -6.53 8.96 3.47
CA ILE A 177 -5.99 8.24 4.63
C ILE A 177 -6.76 8.57 5.93
N ASP A 178 -7.37 9.75 6.01
CA ASP A 178 -8.27 10.17 7.10
C ASP A 178 -9.49 9.26 7.23
N SER A 179 -10.01 8.70 6.14
CA SER A 179 -11.16 7.78 6.19
C SER A 179 -10.80 6.48 6.92
N PHE A 180 -9.55 6.07 6.86
CA PHE A 180 -9.04 4.83 7.45
C PHE A 180 -8.39 5.05 8.83
N LEU A 181 -7.61 6.13 8.98
CA LEU A 181 -6.74 6.38 10.13
C LEU A 181 -7.17 7.64 10.92
N ARG A 182 -8.47 7.97 10.91
CA ARG A 182 -9.02 9.03 11.77
C ARG A 182 -8.95 8.66 13.25
N GLU A 183 -9.09 9.67 14.08
CA GLU A 183 -9.19 9.51 15.53
C GLU A 183 -10.32 8.53 15.90
N ARG A 184 -10.10 7.75 16.97
CA ARG A 184 -11.06 6.73 17.39
C ARG A 184 -12.36 7.40 17.85
N SER A 185 -13.49 6.98 17.26
CA SER A 185 -14.81 7.36 17.75
C SER A 185 -15.42 6.19 18.53
N SER A 186 -16.31 6.50 19.48
CA SER A 186 -17.04 5.51 20.27
C SER A 186 -17.92 4.57 19.45
N GLY A 187 -18.08 4.82 18.16
CA GLY A 187 -18.82 3.99 17.21
C GLY A 187 -17.95 3.15 16.27
N ASP A 188 -16.63 3.18 16.41
CA ASP A 188 -15.75 2.32 15.58
C ASP A 188 -15.96 0.86 15.94
N HIS A 189 -16.30 0.03 14.93
CA HIS A 189 -16.41 -1.41 15.12
C HIS A 189 -15.06 -1.98 15.56
N GLU A 190 -15.06 -2.90 16.52
CA GLU A 190 -13.87 -3.55 17.08
C GLU A 190 -12.92 -4.09 16.00
N ALA A 191 -13.46 -4.65 14.93
CA ALA A 191 -12.68 -5.13 13.78
C ALA A 191 -11.86 -4.04 13.09
N MET A 192 -12.41 -2.82 12.97
CA MET A 192 -11.70 -1.68 12.39
C MET A 192 -10.56 -1.23 13.31
N ALA A 193 -10.80 -1.20 14.61
CA ALA A 193 -9.78 -0.83 15.60
C ALA A 193 -8.61 -1.84 15.60
N MET A 194 -8.93 -3.15 15.51
CA MET A 194 -7.90 -4.19 15.38
C MET A 194 -7.08 -4.06 14.09
N MET A 195 -7.74 -3.79 12.97
CA MET A 195 -7.07 -3.59 11.68
C MET A 195 -6.14 -2.37 11.69
N LYS A 196 -6.58 -1.25 12.29
CA LYS A 196 -5.74 -0.05 12.49
C LYS A 196 -4.52 -0.38 13.36
N ALA A 197 -4.71 -1.11 14.46
CA ALA A 197 -3.64 -1.50 15.36
C ALA A 197 -2.60 -2.38 14.64
N GLU A 198 -3.05 -3.36 13.85
CA GLU A 198 -2.17 -4.22 13.04
C GLU A 198 -1.40 -3.41 12.01
N PHE A 199 -2.09 -2.51 11.30
CA PHE A 199 -1.44 -1.62 10.33
C PHE A 199 -0.33 -0.78 10.98
N MET A 200 -0.61 -0.19 12.14
CA MET A 200 0.37 0.63 12.87
C MET A 200 1.57 -0.20 13.34
N THR A 201 1.32 -1.42 13.84
CA THR A 201 2.37 -2.34 14.29
C THR A 201 3.32 -2.72 13.15
N LEU A 202 2.77 -3.08 12.00
CA LEU A 202 3.55 -3.45 10.82
C LEU A 202 4.30 -2.25 10.22
N TRP A 203 3.70 -1.07 10.26
CA TRP A 203 4.36 0.17 9.86
C TRP A 203 5.55 0.51 10.77
N ASP A 204 5.38 0.39 12.09
CA ASP A 204 6.48 0.59 13.05
C ASP A 204 7.64 -0.38 12.78
N GLY A 205 7.34 -1.60 12.38
CA GLY A 205 8.34 -2.57 11.97
C GLY A 205 9.22 -2.12 10.78
N LEU A 206 8.75 -1.16 9.96
CA LEU A 206 9.55 -0.57 8.88
C LEU A 206 10.59 0.43 9.41
N THR A 207 10.32 1.10 10.53
CA THR A 207 11.22 2.14 11.06
C THR A 207 12.52 1.56 11.60
N SER A 208 12.48 0.33 12.08
CA SER A 208 13.65 -0.40 12.60
C SER A 208 14.35 -1.25 11.53
N SER A 209 13.83 -1.30 10.31
CA SER A 209 14.36 -2.11 9.21
C SER A 209 15.05 -1.26 8.15
N THR A 210 15.95 -1.88 7.40
CA THR A 210 16.56 -1.31 6.19
C THR A 210 15.64 -1.37 4.98
N ASP A 211 14.38 -1.77 5.17
CA ASP A 211 13.42 -1.92 4.08
C ASP A 211 13.21 -0.60 3.32
N ARG A 212 13.25 -0.68 2.00
CA ARG A 212 12.99 0.44 1.09
C ARG A 212 11.50 0.53 0.77
N ILE A 213 10.72 0.83 1.83
CA ILE A 213 9.26 0.95 1.75
C ILE A 213 8.86 2.31 2.31
N LEU A 214 8.04 3.02 1.55
CA LEU A 214 7.45 4.30 1.90
C LEU A 214 5.93 4.15 1.99
N VAL A 215 5.33 4.58 3.09
CA VAL A 215 3.87 4.80 3.17
C VAL A 215 3.59 6.26 2.84
N LEU A 216 2.86 6.49 1.76
CA LEU A 216 2.49 7.81 1.26
C LEU A 216 0.98 8.01 1.43
N GLY A 217 0.59 8.87 2.35
CA GLY A 217 -0.82 9.21 2.57
C GLY A 217 -1.22 10.48 1.84
N ALA A 218 -2.47 10.52 1.36
CA ALA A 218 -3.09 11.75 0.88
C ALA A 218 -4.39 12.03 1.65
N THR A 219 -4.65 13.30 1.98
CA THR A 219 -5.86 13.72 2.68
C THR A 219 -6.31 15.13 2.31
N ASN A 220 -7.61 15.33 2.32
CA ASN A 220 -8.22 16.67 2.27
C ASN A 220 -8.51 17.22 3.68
N ARG A 221 -8.36 16.39 4.74
CA ARG A 221 -8.74 16.71 6.11
C ARG A 221 -7.63 16.34 7.09
N PRO A 222 -6.50 17.08 7.06
CA PRO A 222 -5.34 16.73 7.90
C PRO A 222 -5.64 16.81 9.40
N ALA A 223 -6.63 17.59 9.83
CA ALA A 223 -7.04 17.72 11.22
C ALA A 223 -7.75 16.46 11.77
N ASP A 224 -8.33 15.62 10.89
CA ASP A 224 -9.08 14.43 11.30
C ASP A 224 -8.14 13.20 11.51
N ILE A 225 -6.86 13.32 11.17
CA ILE A 225 -5.90 12.23 11.32
C ILE A 225 -5.43 12.13 12.77
N ASP A 226 -5.45 10.89 13.29
CA ASP A 226 -4.93 10.57 14.62
C ASP A 226 -3.47 11.03 14.80
N SER A 227 -3.18 11.65 15.93
CA SER A 227 -1.86 12.16 16.28
C SER A 227 -0.77 11.08 16.27
N ALA A 228 -1.12 9.83 16.59
CA ALA A 228 -0.20 8.69 16.53
C ALA A 228 0.20 8.37 15.08
N ILE A 229 -0.71 8.57 14.12
CA ILE A 229 -0.42 8.41 12.69
C ILE A 229 0.46 9.57 12.19
N LEU A 230 0.15 10.79 12.62
CA LEU A 230 0.94 11.96 12.24
C LEU A 230 2.41 11.87 12.68
N ARG A 231 2.71 11.14 13.76
CA ARG A 231 4.12 10.88 14.17
C ARG A 231 4.85 9.96 13.20
N ARG A 232 4.13 9.08 12.50
CA ARG A 232 4.68 8.16 11.49
C ARG A 232 4.78 8.79 10.09
N LEU A 233 4.21 9.99 9.94
CA LEU A 233 4.27 10.82 8.73
C LEU A 233 5.10 12.09 9.02
N PRO A 234 6.43 11.95 9.20
CA PRO A 234 7.30 13.07 9.60
C PRO A 234 7.44 14.13 8.51
N LYS A 235 7.37 13.72 7.25
CA LYS A 235 7.38 14.63 6.10
C LYS A 235 5.96 14.93 5.67
N ARG A 236 5.62 16.23 5.62
CA ARG A 236 4.26 16.68 5.30
C ARG A 236 4.33 17.82 4.31
N TYR A 237 3.61 17.69 3.21
CA TYR A 237 3.61 18.65 2.12
C TYR A 237 2.19 19.19 1.91
N ALA A 238 2.06 20.53 1.98
CA ALA A 238 0.82 21.23 1.70
C ALA A 238 0.69 21.42 0.19
N VAL A 239 -0.21 20.67 -0.44
CA VAL A 239 -0.49 20.78 -1.87
C VAL A 239 -1.66 21.76 -2.04
N GLY A 240 -1.33 23.02 -2.32
CA GLY A 240 -2.27 24.12 -2.53
C GLY A 240 -2.87 24.13 -3.93
N LEU A 241 -3.81 25.06 -4.15
CA LEU A 241 -4.28 25.37 -5.50
C LEU A 241 -3.15 26.09 -6.25
N PRO A 242 -2.99 25.84 -7.56
CA PRO A 242 -2.03 26.58 -8.37
C PRO A 242 -2.39 28.06 -8.39
N GLU A 243 -1.39 28.93 -8.35
CA GLU A 243 -1.59 30.36 -8.51
C GLU A 243 -1.91 30.69 -9.98
N ALA A 244 -2.63 31.79 -10.20
CA ALA A 244 -3.08 32.19 -11.56
C ALA A 244 -1.92 32.44 -12.55
N SER A 245 -0.69 32.52 -12.06
CA SER A 245 0.55 32.69 -12.83
C SER A 245 1.24 31.39 -13.20
N GLN A 246 0.72 30.27 -12.72
CA GLN A 246 1.20 28.90 -12.90
C GLN A 246 0.29 28.12 -13.86
#